data_08cbb07d789ce904c89dd6456aa3fcbf
#
_entry.id   08cbb07d789ce904c89dd6456aa3fcbf
#
_cell.length_a   1.000
_cell.length_b   1.000
_cell.length_c   1.000
_cell.angle_alpha   90.00
_cell.angle_beta   90.00
_cell.angle_gamma   90.00
#
_symmetry.space_group_name_H-M   'P 1'
#
loop_
_entity.id
_entity.type
_entity.pdbx_description
1 polymer ?
#
loop_
_entity_poly.entity_id
_entity_poly.type
_entity_poly.pdbx_seq_one_letter_code
_entity_poly.pdbx_strand_id
1 'polypeptide(L)'
;MVKYSYYPGNVARQSSREIEDTIHPLCRSLGIELVEITGYNSDGGNIIKQGNRELQLALNARNLALAEKNGHDILTVCASSQGIMHESLDTFKKDPIALANANRVLEKTTGMTLKADEITTNHLLHILIDEIGIDKIKAAVVNPLDLDIACYYGPHMQRKGACGGDDAWNPTYMEQLITALGGQPIEYKSKTSSVGNPSLLSLGDSV
;
A
#
# COMPACT_ATOMS: atom_id res chain seq x y z
N MET A 1 19.23 -8.85 5.04
CA MET A 1 18.46 -7.90 4.21
C MET A 1 17.12 -8.52 3.96
N VAL A 2 16.04 -7.85 4.36
CA VAL A 2 14.66 -8.32 4.11
C VAL A 2 14.29 -7.96 2.67
N LYS A 3 13.58 -8.86 1.97
CA LYS A 3 13.19 -8.66 0.56
C LYS A 3 11.69 -8.50 0.42
N TYR A 4 11.29 -7.56 -0.43
CA TYR A 4 9.89 -7.32 -0.80
C TYR A 4 9.70 -7.24 -2.30
N SER A 5 8.59 -7.73 -2.80
CA SER A 5 8.11 -7.47 -4.16
C SER A 5 7.58 -6.04 -4.22
N TYR A 6 8.23 -5.18 -4.99
CA TYR A 6 7.89 -3.76 -5.05
C TYR A 6 6.74 -3.47 -6.02
N TYR A 7 5.64 -2.94 -5.49
CA TYR A 7 4.53 -2.40 -6.25
C TYR A 7 4.47 -0.87 -6.10
N PRO A 8 4.82 -0.09 -7.13
CA PRO A 8 4.96 1.37 -7.00
C PRO A 8 3.62 2.11 -6.84
N GLY A 9 2.49 1.44 -7.07
CA GLY A 9 1.19 2.09 -7.13
C GLY A 9 0.93 2.77 -8.47
N ASN A 10 -0.06 3.68 -8.48
CA ASN A 10 -0.56 4.26 -9.73
C ASN A 10 0.14 5.56 -10.14
N VAL A 11 0.89 6.22 -9.26
CA VAL A 11 1.42 7.57 -9.50
C VAL A 11 2.93 7.70 -9.35
N ALA A 12 3.60 6.84 -8.59
CA ALA A 12 5.03 6.99 -8.28
C ALA A 12 5.93 7.03 -9.52
N ARG A 13 5.58 6.28 -10.58
CA ARG A 13 6.34 6.28 -11.84
C ARG A 13 5.90 7.32 -12.87
N GLN A 14 4.94 8.14 -12.55
CA GLN A 14 4.39 9.16 -13.46
C GLN A 14 4.38 10.56 -12.84
N SER A 15 3.32 10.91 -12.13
CA SER A 15 3.11 12.27 -11.60
C SER A 15 3.86 12.57 -10.31
N SER A 16 4.38 11.56 -9.61
CA SER A 16 5.10 11.69 -8.33
C SER A 16 6.43 10.95 -8.38
N ARG A 17 7.26 11.27 -9.36
CA ARG A 17 8.55 10.58 -9.64
C ARG A 17 9.54 10.71 -8.48
N GLU A 18 9.44 11.76 -7.69
CA GLU A 18 10.23 11.95 -6.48
C GLU A 18 10.08 10.79 -5.48
N ILE A 19 8.91 10.12 -5.46
CA ILE A 19 8.70 8.92 -4.66
C ILE A 19 9.54 7.76 -5.21
N GLU A 20 9.48 7.52 -6.53
CA GLU A 20 10.25 6.45 -7.19
C GLU A 20 11.76 6.68 -7.05
N ASP A 21 12.21 7.92 -7.20
CA ASP A 21 13.63 8.28 -7.13
C ASP A 21 14.19 8.11 -5.70
N THR A 22 13.36 8.25 -4.67
CA THR A 22 13.79 8.19 -3.26
C THR A 22 13.60 6.81 -2.63
N ILE A 23 12.63 6.01 -3.05
CA ILE A 23 12.29 4.75 -2.39
C ILE A 23 13.45 3.73 -2.41
N HIS A 24 14.12 3.57 -3.54
CA HIS A 24 15.19 2.59 -3.67
C HIS A 24 16.43 2.92 -2.80
N PRO A 25 16.97 4.16 -2.79
CA PRO A 25 18.07 4.51 -1.88
C PRO A 25 17.64 4.45 -0.40
N LEU A 26 16.42 4.87 -0.06
CA LEU A 26 15.90 4.77 1.30
C LEU A 26 15.85 3.30 1.77
N CYS A 27 15.24 2.42 1.00
CA CYS A 27 15.14 1.00 1.34
C CYS A 27 16.52 0.36 1.51
N ARG A 28 17.45 0.63 0.61
CA ARG A 28 18.84 0.13 0.73
C ARG A 28 19.53 0.60 2.01
N SER A 29 19.38 1.86 2.38
CA SER A 29 20.00 2.41 3.61
C SER A 29 19.48 1.75 4.89
N LEU A 30 18.22 1.28 4.86
CA LEU A 30 17.57 0.59 5.97
C LEU A 30 17.71 -0.94 5.93
N GLY A 31 18.36 -1.50 4.90
CA GLY A 31 18.59 -2.93 4.75
C GLY A 31 17.38 -3.67 4.15
N ILE A 32 16.56 -2.98 3.37
CA ILE A 32 15.44 -3.53 2.60
C ILE A 32 15.87 -3.65 1.13
N GLU A 33 15.66 -4.82 0.54
CA GLU A 33 15.84 -5.07 -0.89
C GLU A 33 14.48 -5.08 -1.60
N LEU A 34 14.34 -4.25 -2.63
CA LEU A 34 13.13 -4.20 -3.45
C LEU A 34 13.33 -5.03 -4.72
N VAL A 35 12.50 -6.04 -4.88
CA VAL A 35 12.45 -6.92 -6.06
C VAL A 35 11.31 -6.42 -6.96
N GLU A 36 11.62 -6.03 -8.18
CA GLU A 36 10.63 -5.52 -9.13
C GLU A 36 9.57 -6.56 -9.49
N ILE A 37 8.31 -6.15 -9.48
CA ILE A 37 7.21 -6.95 -10.04
C ILE A 37 7.13 -6.65 -11.54
N THR A 38 7.81 -7.44 -12.36
CA THR A 38 7.79 -7.26 -13.81
C THR A 38 6.41 -7.59 -14.38
N GLY A 39 5.84 -6.67 -15.14
CA GLY A 39 4.56 -6.86 -15.82
C GLY A 39 3.34 -6.67 -14.92
N TYR A 40 3.46 -5.97 -13.80
CA TYR A 40 2.30 -5.56 -13.00
C TYR A 40 1.33 -4.69 -13.81
N ASN A 41 0.09 -4.61 -13.37
CA ASN A 41 -0.93 -3.70 -13.89
C ASN A 41 -1.45 -2.78 -12.78
N SER A 42 -2.22 -1.75 -13.15
CA SER A 42 -2.97 -0.96 -12.17
C SER A 42 -3.85 -1.85 -11.31
N ASP A 43 -3.97 -1.53 -10.02
CA ASP A 43 -4.91 -2.17 -9.08
C ASP A 43 -6.38 -1.82 -9.37
N GLY A 44 -6.63 -0.92 -10.33
CA GLY A 44 -7.96 -0.46 -10.74
C GLY A 44 -8.55 0.64 -9.90
N GLY A 45 -7.91 1.01 -8.79
CA GLY A 45 -8.44 2.02 -7.87
C GLY A 45 -9.85 1.69 -7.36
N ASN A 46 -10.49 2.66 -6.75
CA ASN A 46 -11.89 2.51 -6.32
C ASN A 46 -12.90 2.57 -7.49
N ILE A 47 -12.51 3.14 -8.62
CA ILE A 47 -13.40 3.35 -9.77
C ILE A 47 -13.79 2.01 -10.39
N ILE A 48 -12.80 1.17 -10.69
CA ILE A 48 -13.06 -0.15 -11.27
C ILE A 48 -13.90 -1.00 -10.33
N LYS A 49 -13.64 -0.97 -9.03
CA LYS A 49 -14.41 -1.69 -8.02
C LYS A 49 -15.90 -1.33 -8.04
N GLN A 50 -16.23 -0.05 -8.21
CA GLN A 50 -17.63 0.42 -8.25
C GLN A 50 -18.35 -0.03 -9.53
N GLY A 51 -17.64 -0.05 -10.64
CA GLY A 51 -18.20 -0.45 -11.93
C GLY A 51 -18.19 -1.96 -12.18
N ASN A 52 -17.12 -2.64 -11.79
CA ASN A 52 -16.94 -4.08 -12.01
C ASN A 52 -15.98 -4.68 -10.98
N ARG A 53 -16.55 -5.23 -9.90
CA ARG A 53 -15.77 -5.85 -8.82
C ARG A 53 -14.98 -7.08 -9.28
N GLU A 54 -15.51 -7.88 -10.20
CA GLU A 54 -14.82 -9.08 -10.69
C GLU A 54 -13.58 -8.70 -11.48
N LEU A 55 -13.65 -7.66 -12.30
CA LEU A 55 -12.50 -7.12 -13.00
C LEU A 55 -11.44 -6.59 -12.02
N GLN A 56 -11.85 -5.86 -11.00
CA GLN A 56 -10.93 -5.35 -9.97
C GLN A 56 -10.23 -6.51 -9.25
N LEU A 57 -10.95 -7.58 -8.89
CA LEU A 57 -10.37 -8.77 -8.27
C LEU A 57 -9.39 -9.47 -9.23
N ALA A 58 -9.73 -9.64 -10.50
CA ALA A 58 -8.83 -10.25 -11.49
C ALA A 58 -7.53 -9.45 -11.71
N LEU A 59 -7.61 -8.11 -11.75
CA LEU A 59 -6.44 -7.24 -11.84
C LEU A 59 -5.51 -7.42 -10.63
N ASN A 60 -6.08 -7.47 -9.42
CA ASN A 60 -5.29 -7.64 -8.22
C ASN A 60 -4.77 -9.07 -8.04
N ALA A 61 -5.54 -10.09 -8.44
CA ALA A 61 -5.06 -11.48 -8.46
C ALA A 61 -3.77 -11.60 -9.30
N ARG A 62 -3.68 -10.89 -10.43
CA ARG A 62 -2.48 -10.89 -11.26
C ARG A 62 -1.28 -10.25 -10.57
N ASN A 63 -1.46 -9.10 -9.92
CA ASN A 63 -0.38 -8.44 -9.20
C ASN A 63 0.13 -9.30 -8.01
N LEU A 64 -0.81 -9.90 -7.27
CA LEU A 64 -0.52 -10.82 -6.17
C LEU A 64 0.21 -12.08 -6.66
N ALA A 65 -0.24 -12.71 -7.75
CA ALA A 65 0.39 -13.91 -8.32
C ALA A 65 1.81 -13.62 -8.83
N LEU A 66 2.07 -12.44 -9.38
CA LEU A 66 3.41 -12.02 -9.77
C LEU A 66 4.34 -11.86 -8.56
N ALA A 67 3.84 -11.33 -7.45
CA ALA A 67 4.60 -11.24 -6.21
C ALA A 67 4.81 -12.62 -5.55
N GLU A 68 3.81 -13.50 -5.55
CA GLU A 68 3.99 -14.92 -5.14
C GLU A 68 5.09 -15.60 -5.95
N LYS A 69 5.13 -15.38 -7.26
CA LYS A 69 6.18 -15.91 -8.14
C LYS A 69 7.58 -15.39 -7.76
N ASN A 70 7.68 -14.15 -7.28
CA ASN A 70 8.93 -13.60 -6.74
C ASN A 70 9.31 -14.24 -5.38
N GLY A 71 8.35 -14.83 -4.67
CA GLY A 71 8.54 -15.42 -3.34
C GLY A 71 8.69 -14.40 -2.21
N HIS A 72 8.16 -13.18 -2.39
CA HIS A 72 8.28 -12.08 -1.41
C HIS A 72 6.97 -11.34 -1.27
N ASP A 73 6.64 -10.95 -0.04
CA ASP A 73 5.51 -10.08 0.27
C ASP A 73 5.56 -8.76 -0.50
N ILE A 74 4.40 -8.15 -0.75
CA ILE A 74 4.33 -6.87 -1.46
C ILE A 74 4.68 -5.73 -0.50
N LEU A 75 5.56 -4.84 -0.96
CA LEU A 75 5.74 -3.49 -0.44
C LEU A 75 5.21 -2.49 -1.44
N THR A 76 4.34 -1.59 -0.98
CA THR A 76 3.87 -0.45 -1.78
C THR A 76 4.05 0.87 -1.03
N VAL A 77 4.21 1.96 -1.79
CA VAL A 77 4.24 3.35 -1.29
C VAL A 77 2.91 4.08 -1.50
N CYS A 78 1.93 3.38 -2.03
CA CYS A 78 0.61 3.95 -2.35
C CYS A 78 -0.46 3.44 -1.38
N ALA A 79 -0.99 4.33 -0.54
CA ALA A 79 -2.04 4.01 0.43
C ALA A 79 -3.30 3.41 -0.22
N SER A 80 -3.70 3.91 -1.40
CA SER A 80 -4.86 3.37 -2.13
C SER A 80 -4.60 1.95 -2.62
N SER A 81 -3.42 1.71 -3.19
CA SER A 81 -3.01 0.37 -3.65
C SER A 81 -2.92 -0.62 -2.50
N GLN A 82 -2.35 -0.20 -1.35
CA GLN A 82 -2.34 -1.02 -0.13
C GLN A 82 -3.76 -1.45 0.26
N GLY A 83 -4.68 -0.49 0.39
CA GLY A 83 -6.05 -0.80 0.81
C GLY A 83 -6.80 -1.69 -0.18
N ILE A 84 -6.60 -1.51 -1.49
CA ILE A 84 -7.28 -2.28 -2.54
C ILE A 84 -6.71 -3.70 -2.65
N MET A 85 -5.39 -3.85 -2.67
CA MET A 85 -4.75 -5.17 -2.73
C MET A 85 -4.99 -5.97 -1.46
N HIS A 86 -4.92 -5.33 -0.28
CA HIS A 86 -5.25 -5.97 0.99
C HIS A 86 -6.69 -6.48 1.00
N GLU A 87 -7.67 -5.65 0.59
CA GLU A 87 -9.07 -6.05 0.52
C GLU A 87 -9.30 -7.21 -0.48
N SER A 88 -8.59 -7.18 -1.62
CA SER A 88 -8.67 -8.25 -2.61
C SER A 88 -8.11 -9.57 -2.06
N LEU A 89 -6.96 -9.50 -1.39
CA LEU A 89 -6.32 -10.65 -0.76
C LEU A 89 -7.19 -11.23 0.37
N ASP A 90 -7.76 -10.36 1.22
CA ASP A 90 -8.70 -10.77 2.27
C ASP A 90 -9.97 -11.44 1.69
N THR A 91 -10.47 -10.92 0.56
CA THR A 91 -11.58 -11.54 -0.18
C THR A 91 -11.20 -12.94 -0.66
N PHE A 92 -10.02 -13.13 -1.26
CA PHE A 92 -9.57 -14.43 -1.75
C PHE A 92 -9.36 -15.45 -0.63
N LYS A 93 -8.86 -15.02 0.53
CA LYS A 93 -8.70 -15.88 1.71
C LYS A 93 -10.03 -16.33 2.32
N LYS A 94 -11.07 -15.52 2.22
CA LYS A 94 -12.40 -15.78 2.82
C LYS A 94 -13.41 -16.38 1.86
N ASP A 95 -13.25 -16.17 0.56
CA ASP A 95 -14.19 -16.60 -0.48
C ASP A 95 -13.47 -17.44 -1.56
N PRO A 96 -13.47 -18.78 -1.41
CA PRO A 96 -12.88 -19.68 -2.41
C PRO A 96 -13.50 -19.57 -3.81
N ILE A 97 -14.75 -19.12 -3.92
CA ILE A 97 -15.42 -18.94 -5.22
C ILE A 97 -14.84 -17.70 -5.92
N ALA A 98 -14.64 -16.61 -5.19
CA ALA A 98 -13.98 -15.42 -5.72
C ALA A 98 -12.55 -15.73 -6.20
N LEU A 99 -11.79 -16.48 -5.42
CA LEU A 99 -10.44 -16.93 -5.81
C LEU A 99 -10.47 -17.81 -7.05
N ALA A 100 -11.37 -18.79 -7.12
CA ALA A 100 -11.50 -19.69 -8.28
C ALA A 100 -11.88 -18.91 -9.55
N ASN A 101 -12.80 -17.93 -9.46
CA ASN A 101 -13.19 -17.08 -10.57
C ASN A 101 -12.02 -16.21 -11.06
N ALA A 102 -11.28 -15.59 -10.15
CA ALA A 102 -10.09 -14.80 -10.48
C ALA A 102 -9.01 -15.68 -11.11
N ASN A 103 -8.74 -16.86 -10.58
CA ASN A 103 -7.77 -17.81 -11.12
C ASN A 103 -8.15 -18.31 -12.51
N ARG A 104 -9.42 -18.55 -12.78
CA ARG A 104 -9.88 -18.93 -14.14
C ARG A 104 -9.55 -17.86 -15.19
N VAL A 105 -9.70 -16.57 -14.84
CA VAL A 105 -9.32 -15.45 -15.70
C VAL A 105 -7.81 -15.37 -15.85
N LEU A 106 -7.10 -15.47 -14.73
CA LEU A 106 -5.64 -15.36 -14.66
C LEU A 106 -4.95 -16.48 -15.46
N GLU A 107 -5.37 -17.72 -15.30
CA GLU A 107 -4.86 -18.87 -16.04
C GLU A 107 -5.06 -18.71 -17.55
N LYS A 108 -6.28 -18.31 -17.96
CA LYS A 108 -6.61 -18.11 -19.38
C LYS A 108 -5.80 -16.98 -20.04
N THR A 109 -5.45 -15.94 -19.27
CA THR A 109 -4.80 -14.74 -19.84
C THR A 109 -3.28 -14.74 -19.68
N THR A 110 -2.75 -15.43 -18.67
CA THR A 110 -1.32 -15.37 -18.30
C THR A 110 -0.69 -16.74 -18.03
N GLY A 111 -1.48 -17.80 -17.91
CA GLY A 111 -1.01 -19.12 -17.50
C GLY A 111 -0.63 -19.22 -16.02
N MET A 112 -0.95 -18.20 -15.22
CA MET A 112 -0.64 -18.17 -13.77
C MET A 112 -1.87 -18.49 -12.93
N THR A 113 -1.63 -18.86 -11.67
CA THR A 113 -2.63 -18.98 -10.61
C THR A 113 -2.13 -18.29 -9.35
N LEU A 114 -3.04 -17.84 -8.50
CA LEU A 114 -2.79 -17.25 -7.18
C LEU A 114 -3.22 -18.26 -6.11
N LYS A 115 -2.38 -18.50 -5.10
CA LYS A 115 -2.74 -19.29 -3.92
C LYS A 115 -3.38 -18.44 -2.84
N ALA A 116 -2.94 -17.19 -2.70
CA ALA A 116 -3.36 -16.17 -1.75
C ALA A 116 -2.88 -16.37 -0.30
N ASP A 117 -2.56 -17.58 0.15
CA ASP A 117 -2.16 -17.83 1.54
C ASP A 117 -0.68 -17.52 1.81
N GLU A 118 0.14 -17.52 0.78
CA GLU A 118 1.60 -17.40 0.88
C GLU A 118 2.11 -15.95 0.73
N ILE A 119 1.21 -14.96 0.69
CA ILE A 119 1.58 -13.57 0.43
C ILE A 119 0.82 -12.59 1.33
N THR A 120 1.47 -11.49 1.64
CA THR A 120 0.88 -10.32 2.31
C THR A 120 1.14 -9.03 1.52
N THR A 121 0.42 -7.96 1.88
CA THR A 121 0.61 -6.63 1.30
C THR A 121 0.90 -5.63 2.40
N ASN A 122 1.98 -4.86 2.25
CA ASN A 122 2.44 -3.93 3.27
C ASN A 122 2.70 -2.55 2.68
N HIS A 123 2.26 -1.51 3.38
CA HIS A 123 2.64 -0.15 3.06
C HIS A 123 4.01 0.17 3.67
N LEU A 124 4.83 0.95 2.97
CA LEU A 124 6.16 1.33 3.46
C LEU A 124 6.13 1.89 4.89
N LEU A 125 5.15 2.74 5.22
CA LEU A 125 5.01 3.30 6.57
C LEU A 125 4.94 2.22 7.65
N HIS A 126 4.17 1.15 7.40
CA HIS A 126 4.02 0.05 8.36
C HIS A 126 5.33 -0.72 8.52
N ILE A 127 6.02 -1.03 7.42
CA ILE A 127 7.33 -1.69 7.46
C ILE A 127 8.34 -0.84 8.23
N LEU A 128 8.35 0.48 8.03
CA LEU A 128 9.26 1.38 8.73
C LEU A 128 9.04 1.35 10.25
N ILE A 129 7.79 1.33 10.71
CA ILE A 129 7.48 1.38 12.14
C ILE A 129 7.52 -0.01 12.78
N ASP A 130 6.82 -0.99 12.17
CA ASP A 130 6.60 -2.31 12.77
C ASP A 130 7.84 -3.22 12.65
N GLU A 131 8.62 -3.11 11.57
CA GLU A 131 9.71 -4.05 11.29
C GLU A 131 11.09 -3.41 11.42
N ILE A 132 11.29 -2.21 10.87
CA ILE A 132 12.58 -1.51 10.96
C ILE A 132 12.77 -0.91 12.34
N GLY A 133 11.73 -0.30 12.87
CA GLY A 133 11.68 0.32 14.19
C GLY A 133 12.21 1.76 14.21
N ILE A 134 11.60 2.55 15.07
CA ILE A 134 11.86 4.00 15.22
C ILE A 134 13.33 4.29 15.56
N ASP A 135 13.94 3.50 16.42
CA ASP A 135 15.32 3.73 16.86
C ASP A 135 16.32 3.61 15.70
N LYS A 136 16.12 2.63 14.82
CA LYS A 136 16.98 2.45 13.64
C LYS A 136 16.78 3.57 12.62
N ILE A 137 15.54 4.03 12.44
CA ILE A 137 15.23 5.18 11.58
C ILE A 137 15.92 6.42 12.13
N LYS A 138 15.75 6.71 13.41
CA LYS A 138 16.36 7.86 14.10
C LYS A 138 17.89 7.86 13.99
N ALA A 139 18.52 6.69 14.13
CA ALA A 139 19.96 6.54 13.99
C ALA A 139 20.46 6.78 12.55
N ALA A 140 19.62 6.61 11.54
CA ALA A 140 19.94 6.82 10.13
C ALA A 140 19.74 8.28 9.67
N VAL A 141 19.14 9.15 10.50
CA VAL A 141 18.92 10.56 10.17
C VAL A 141 20.24 11.33 10.16
N VAL A 142 20.58 11.88 9.02
CA VAL A 142 21.77 12.74 8.84
C VAL A 142 21.41 14.22 9.01
N ASN A 143 20.30 14.64 8.41
CA ASN A 143 19.77 16.00 8.48
C ASN A 143 18.37 15.96 9.07
N PRO A 144 18.18 16.33 10.35
CA PRO A 144 16.86 16.38 10.96
C PRO A 144 15.91 17.36 10.23
N LEU A 145 14.62 17.01 10.24
CA LEU A 145 13.58 17.89 9.73
C LEU A 145 13.34 19.01 10.75
N ASP A 146 13.54 20.18 10.60
CA ASP A 146 13.17 21.28 11.51
C ASP A 146 11.87 21.94 11.03
N LEU A 147 10.78 21.15 11.01
CA LEU A 147 9.49 21.54 10.42
C LEU A 147 8.33 21.10 11.31
N ASP A 148 7.30 21.93 11.33
CA ASP A 148 5.98 21.60 11.84
C ASP A 148 5.16 20.89 10.74
N ILE A 149 4.72 19.65 10.99
CA ILE A 149 4.12 18.78 9.97
C ILE A 149 2.76 18.26 10.44
N ALA A 150 1.71 18.57 9.68
CA ALA A 150 0.37 18.02 9.88
C ALA A 150 0.20 16.70 9.11
N CYS A 151 -0.07 15.62 9.81
CA CYS A 151 -0.27 14.30 9.19
C CYS A 151 -1.68 14.15 8.65
N TYR A 152 -1.83 13.59 7.45
CA TYR A 152 -3.12 13.23 6.90
C TYR A 152 -3.17 11.74 6.57
N TYR A 153 -4.11 11.02 7.18
CA TYR A 153 -4.34 9.60 6.94
C TYR A 153 -5.53 9.42 6.00
N GLY A 154 -5.28 8.90 4.82
CA GLY A 154 -6.34 8.56 3.89
C GLY A 154 -7.14 7.33 4.34
N PRO A 155 -8.42 7.20 3.95
CA PRO A 155 -9.31 6.12 4.42
C PRO A 155 -8.82 4.71 4.11
N HIS A 156 -7.94 4.55 3.14
CA HIS A 156 -7.35 3.24 2.81
C HIS A 156 -6.35 2.75 3.87
N MET A 157 -5.62 3.67 4.51
CA MET A 157 -4.67 3.36 5.58
C MET A 157 -5.36 3.07 6.93
N GLN A 158 -6.65 3.42 7.06
CA GLN A 158 -7.43 3.25 8.29
C GLN A 158 -8.31 2.01 8.29
N ARG A 159 -8.28 1.20 7.23
CA ARG A 159 -9.07 -0.04 7.18
C ARG A 159 -8.47 -1.06 8.12
N LYS A 160 -9.34 -1.68 8.93
CA LYS A 160 -8.93 -2.76 9.82
C LYS A 160 -8.22 -3.88 9.04
N GLY A 161 -7.03 -4.25 9.49
CA GLY A 161 -6.16 -5.22 8.83
C GLY A 161 -5.25 -4.64 7.76
N ALA A 162 -5.53 -3.44 7.23
CA ALA A 162 -4.67 -2.76 6.25
C ALA A 162 -3.83 -1.62 6.86
N CYS A 163 -3.97 -1.37 8.17
CA CYS A 163 -3.29 -0.30 8.91
C CYS A 163 -1.99 -0.75 9.59
N GLY A 164 -1.48 -1.95 9.29
CA GLY A 164 -0.34 -2.51 10.03
C GLY A 164 -0.67 -2.69 11.51
N GLY A 165 0.27 -2.37 12.38
CA GLY A 165 0.08 -2.35 13.84
C GLY A 165 -0.55 -1.06 14.38
N ASP A 166 -0.84 -0.06 13.52
CA ASP A 166 -1.41 1.23 13.92
C ASP A 166 -2.90 1.13 14.29
N ASP A 167 -3.41 2.11 15.03
CA ASP A 167 -4.82 2.20 15.35
C ASP A 167 -5.61 2.80 14.17
N ALA A 168 -6.56 2.04 13.65
CA ALA A 168 -7.40 2.48 12.52
C ALA A 168 -8.25 3.73 12.82
N TRP A 169 -8.57 4.01 14.08
CA TRP A 169 -9.40 5.13 14.51
C TRP A 169 -8.59 6.34 14.98
N ASN A 170 -7.42 6.08 15.57
CA ASN A 170 -6.51 7.10 16.05
C ASN A 170 -5.07 6.78 15.63
N PRO A 171 -4.75 6.81 14.33
CA PRO A 171 -3.44 6.47 13.82
C PRO A 171 -2.35 7.44 14.31
N THR A 172 -1.14 6.91 14.52
CA THR A 172 0.00 7.66 15.07
C THR A 172 1.32 7.38 14.35
N TYR A 173 1.35 6.47 13.39
CA TYR A 173 2.61 6.05 12.74
C TYR A 173 3.31 7.17 11.97
N MET A 174 2.56 8.07 11.31
CA MET A 174 3.19 9.21 10.66
C MET A 174 3.78 10.19 11.68
N GLU A 175 3.07 10.44 12.78
CA GLU A 175 3.55 11.33 13.86
C GLU A 175 4.82 10.75 14.51
N GLN A 176 4.86 9.44 14.75
CA GLN A 176 6.05 8.76 15.27
C GLN A 176 7.23 8.89 14.29
N LEU A 177 6.98 8.70 12.99
CA LEU A 177 8.00 8.84 11.96
C LEU A 177 8.52 10.28 11.88
N ILE A 178 7.63 11.29 11.87
CA ILE A 178 8.02 12.71 11.85
C ILE A 178 8.89 13.05 13.05
N THR A 179 8.48 12.62 14.24
CA THR A 179 9.27 12.83 15.47
C THR A 179 10.65 12.17 15.38
N ALA A 180 10.72 10.94 14.85
CA ALA A 180 12.00 10.25 14.66
C ALA A 180 12.92 10.97 13.65
N LEU A 181 12.35 11.64 12.67
CA LEU A 181 13.07 12.44 11.66
C LEU A 181 13.44 13.84 12.17
N GLY A 182 13.09 14.22 13.41
CA GLY A 182 13.39 15.52 14.01
C GLY A 182 12.37 16.62 13.73
N GLY A 183 11.23 16.31 13.12
CA GLY A 183 10.12 17.23 12.91
C GLY A 183 9.15 17.26 14.09
N GLN A 184 8.24 18.23 14.08
CA GLN A 184 7.19 18.40 15.10
C GLN A 184 5.82 18.07 14.49
N PRO A 185 5.16 16.96 14.88
CA PRO A 185 3.82 16.67 14.42
C PRO A 185 2.79 17.63 15.01
N ILE A 186 1.88 18.13 14.18
CA ILE A 186 0.80 19.04 14.58
C ILE A 186 -0.51 18.27 14.69
N GLU A 187 -1.16 18.34 15.83
CA GLU A 187 -2.49 17.79 16.05
C GLU A 187 -3.58 18.66 15.43
N TYR A 188 -4.50 18.03 14.69
CA TYR A 188 -5.69 18.68 14.15
C TYR A 188 -6.84 17.69 13.96
N LYS A 189 -8.09 18.19 13.97
CA LYS A 189 -9.29 17.35 14.05
C LYS A 189 -9.57 16.51 12.79
N SER A 190 -9.06 16.91 11.61
CA SER A 190 -9.45 16.31 10.33
C SER A 190 -8.40 15.36 9.76
N LYS A 191 -7.42 14.93 10.54
CA LYS A 191 -6.33 14.04 10.07
C LYS A 191 -6.80 12.70 9.48
N THR A 192 -8.00 12.26 9.86
CA THR A 192 -8.62 11.01 9.41
C THR A 192 -9.85 11.21 8.51
N SER A 193 -10.17 12.44 8.14
CA SER A 193 -11.34 12.74 7.31
C SER A 193 -11.13 12.30 5.86
N SER A 194 -12.19 11.77 5.21
CA SER A 194 -12.14 11.43 3.78
C SER A 194 -12.20 12.70 2.92
N VAL A 195 -11.44 12.71 1.82
CA VAL A 195 -11.52 13.76 0.78
C VAL A 195 -12.70 13.58 -0.17
N GLY A 196 -13.58 12.58 0.04
CA GLY A 196 -14.77 12.36 -0.76
C GLY A 196 -14.57 11.69 -2.13
N ASN A 197 -13.34 11.35 -2.52
CA ASN A 197 -13.06 10.74 -3.84
C ASN A 197 -13.98 9.56 -4.21
N PRO A 198 -14.33 8.62 -3.30
CA PRO A 198 -15.24 7.53 -3.63
C PRO A 198 -16.65 7.98 -4.03
N SER A 199 -17.05 9.20 -3.67
CA SER A 199 -18.39 9.73 -3.95
C SER A 199 -18.50 10.42 -5.31
N LEU A 200 -17.38 10.66 -6.01
CA LEU A 200 -17.36 11.39 -7.29
C LEU A 200 -18.26 10.76 -8.37
N LEU A 201 -18.39 9.42 -8.40
CA LEU A 201 -19.20 8.74 -9.41
C LEU A 201 -20.70 8.77 -9.09
N SER A 202 -21.06 8.90 -7.82
CA SER A 202 -22.47 8.86 -7.37
C SER A 202 -23.05 10.24 -7.03
N LEU A 203 -22.17 11.19 -6.69
CA LEU A 203 -22.54 12.53 -6.21
C LEU A 203 -21.66 13.61 -6.81
N GLY A 204 -21.31 13.48 -8.09
CA GLY A 204 -20.34 14.36 -8.76
C GLY A 204 -20.58 15.87 -8.61
N ASP A 205 -21.86 16.27 -8.56
CA ASP A 205 -22.25 17.69 -8.38
C ASP A 205 -22.24 18.15 -6.90
N SER A 206 -21.94 17.25 -5.96
CA SER A 206 -21.99 17.49 -4.51
C SER A 206 -20.63 17.37 -3.80
N VAL A 207 -19.57 17.12 -4.57
CA VAL A 207 -18.20 16.90 -4.05
C VAL A 207 -17.25 18.00 -4.48
#